data_460f91c9841d1b8625b64be46a74df54
#
_entry.id   460f91c9841d1b8625b64be46a74df54
#
_cell.length_a   1.000
_cell.length_b   1.000
_cell.length_c   1.000
_cell.angle_alpha   90.00
_cell.angle_beta   90.00
_cell.angle_gamma   90.00
#
_symmetry.space_group_name_H-M   'P 1'
#
loop_
_entity.id
_entity.type
_entity.pdbx_description
1 polymer ?
#
loop_
_entity_poly.entity_id
_entity_poly.type
_entity_poly.pdbx_seq_one_letter_code
_entity_poly.pdbx_strand_id
1 'polypeptide(L)'
;IRIRGSMLDEVRKGDWAPRRVHRKSRRVAEAIKSIEARTGKDARDKDIAKELDIDLDSYYAILQDASGSRLFSFDDIMEGDDSAIELAAGELPGPADGLQRDTFKRHLGKAIDGLPEREKLVLALYYDEELNLKEIGEVIGVSESRVSQIHSQAAMRLRARLSEWN
;
A
#
# COMPACT_ATOMS: atom_id res chain seq x y z
N ILE A 1 -3.95 22.76 -23.82
CA ILE A 1 -2.69 22.11 -23.31
C ILE A 1 -2.34 22.60 -21.89
N ARG A 2 -2.65 23.86 -21.51
CA ARG A 2 -2.39 24.39 -20.15
C ARG A 2 -3.34 23.86 -19.06
N ILE A 3 -4.53 23.43 -19.40
CA ILE A 3 -5.56 22.96 -18.44
C ILE A 3 -5.22 21.57 -17.84
N ARG A 4 -4.59 20.68 -18.61
CA ARG A 4 -4.14 19.36 -18.11
C ARG A 4 -3.01 19.47 -17.08
N GLY A 5 -2.07 20.37 -17.28
CA GLY A 5 -0.98 20.59 -16.33
C GLY A 5 -1.47 21.15 -14.99
N SER A 6 -2.43 22.08 -15.00
CA SER A 6 -2.97 22.66 -13.77
C SER A 6 -3.86 21.68 -12.98
N MET A 7 -4.57 20.75 -13.65
CA MET A 7 -5.33 19.69 -12.98
C MET A 7 -4.41 18.64 -12.33
N LEU A 8 -3.32 18.27 -12.99
CA LEU A 8 -2.30 17.36 -12.41
C LEU A 8 -1.56 18.03 -11.24
N ASP A 9 -1.28 19.32 -11.32
CA ASP A 9 -0.69 20.08 -10.22
C ASP A 9 -1.65 20.27 -9.05
N GLU A 10 -2.96 20.37 -9.30
CA GLU A 10 -3.99 20.45 -8.26
C GLU A 10 -4.19 19.10 -7.58
N VAL A 11 -4.15 17.98 -8.31
CA VAL A 11 -4.16 16.61 -7.77
C VAL A 11 -2.88 16.34 -6.96
N ARG A 12 -1.71 16.78 -7.45
CA ARG A 12 -0.45 16.70 -6.70
C ARG A 12 -0.43 17.56 -5.44
N LYS A 13 -1.10 18.71 -5.43
CA LYS A 13 -1.26 19.54 -4.23
C LYS A 13 -2.16 18.89 -3.17
N GLY A 14 -3.09 18.00 -3.57
CA GLY A 14 -3.90 17.19 -2.67
C GLY A 14 -3.15 16.04 -1.99
N ASP A 15 -1.99 15.65 -2.52
CA ASP A 15 -1.15 14.55 -2.03
C ASP A 15 -0.02 15.07 -1.12
N TRP A 16 -0.41 15.87 -0.12
CA TRP A 16 0.54 16.41 0.85
C TRP A 16 0.78 15.47 2.03
N ALA A 17 1.24 14.24 1.73
CA ALA A 17 1.86 13.45 2.76
C ALA A 17 3.27 14.01 3.03
N PRO A 18 3.59 14.39 4.28
CA PRO A 18 4.94 14.83 4.60
C PRO A 18 5.96 13.76 4.19
N ARG A 19 7.07 14.13 3.54
CA ARG A 19 8.18 13.20 3.17
C ARG A 19 8.58 12.27 4.32
N ARG A 20 8.34 12.69 5.56
CA ARG A 20 8.54 11.92 6.78
C ARG A 20 7.63 10.68 6.84
N VAL A 21 6.37 10.78 6.40
CA VAL A 21 5.40 9.67 6.42
C VAL A 21 5.80 8.62 5.39
N HIS A 22 6.14 9.04 4.16
CA HIS A 22 6.66 8.14 3.12
C HIS A 22 7.92 7.37 3.58
N ARG A 23 8.87 8.07 4.22
CA ARG A 23 10.08 7.43 4.76
C ARG A 23 9.77 6.40 5.84
N LYS A 24 8.82 6.72 6.75
CA LYS A 24 8.41 5.79 7.81
C LYS A 24 7.71 4.57 7.22
N SER A 25 6.80 4.76 6.27
CA SER A 25 6.08 3.66 5.59
C SER A 25 7.04 2.74 4.83
N ARG A 26 8.04 3.30 4.15
CA ARG A 26 9.10 2.50 3.49
C ARG A 26 9.87 1.66 4.49
N ARG A 27 10.28 2.22 5.63
CA ARG A 27 10.97 1.47 6.70
C ARG A 27 10.11 0.33 7.25
N VAL A 28 8.80 0.54 7.40
CA VAL A 28 7.87 -0.53 7.82
C VAL A 28 7.83 -1.64 6.76
N ALA A 29 7.71 -1.31 5.48
CA ALA A 29 7.71 -2.29 4.40
C ALA A 29 9.03 -3.09 4.35
N GLU A 30 10.16 -2.43 4.52
CA GLU A 30 11.49 -3.09 4.59
C GLU A 30 11.59 -4.04 5.79
N ALA A 31 11.08 -3.64 6.97
CA ALA A 31 11.05 -4.49 8.16
C ALA A 31 10.15 -5.72 7.95
N ILE A 32 8.96 -5.56 7.35
CA ILE A 32 8.08 -6.68 6.97
C ILE A 32 8.83 -7.65 6.06
N LYS A 33 9.45 -7.14 4.98
CA LYS A 33 10.21 -7.95 4.03
C LYS A 33 11.33 -8.74 4.72
N SER A 34 12.11 -8.08 5.58
CA SER A 34 13.21 -8.71 6.33
C SER A 34 12.71 -9.85 7.22
N ILE A 35 11.62 -9.62 7.97
CA ILE A 35 11.04 -10.61 8.87
C ILE A 35 10.47 -11.80 8.08
N GLU A 36 9.69 -11.55 7.03
CA GLU A 36 9.06 -12.61 6.23
C GLU A 36 10.10 -13.45 5.49
N ALA A 37 11.16 -12.83 4.94
CA ALA A 37 12.27 -13.54 4.31
C ALA A 37 13.04 -14.44 5.30
N ARG A 38 13.23 -13.96 6.53
CA ARG A 38 13.98 -14.70 7.58
C ARG A 38 13.17 -15.82 8.20
N THR A 39 11.86 -15.61 8.40
CA THR A 39 11.00 -16.53 9.17
C THR A 39 10.14 -17.44 8.33
N GLY A 40 9.90 -17.10 7.05
CA GLY A 40 8.93 -17.76 6.19
C GLY A 40 7.47 -17.63 6.64
N LYS A 41 7.19 -16.69 7.57
CA LYS A 41 5.86 -16.46 8.15
C LYS A 41 5.52 -14.98 8.07
N ASP A 42 4.21 -14.69 8.08
CA ASP A 42 3.72 -13.32 8.11
C ASP A 42 4.27 -12.55 9.31
N ALA A 43 4.80 -11.36 9.05
CA ALA A 43 5.33 -10.48 10.09
C ALA A 43 4.19 -9.99 11.01
N ARG A 44 4.33 -10.17 12.32
CA ARG A 44 3.37 -9.69 13.32
C ARG A 44 3.72 -8.28 13.77
N ASP A 45 2.73 -7.52 14.23
CA ASP A 45 2.89 -6.14 14.72
C ASP A 45 4.05 -6.01 15.73
N LYS A 46 4.13 -6.94 16.68
CA LYS A 46 5.22 -6.97 17.70
C LYS A 46 6.60 -7.21 17.10
N ASP A 47 6.69 -8.04 16.08
CA ASP A 47 7.96 -8.35 15.43
C ASP A 47 8.42 -7.17 14.59
N ILE A 48 7.48 -6.50 13.91
CA ILE A 48 7.75 -5.29 13.12
C ILE A 48 8.21 -4.15 14.03
N ALA A 49 7.50 -3.88 15.13
CA ALA A 49 7.87 -2.85 16.08
C ALA A 49 9.27 -3.09 16.66
N LYS A 50 9.58 -4.36 17.02
CA LYS A 50 10.91 -4.76 17.50
C LYS A 50 12.00 -4.58 16.45
N GLU A 51 11.75 -4.94 15.20
CA GLU A 51 12.72 -4.77 14.08
C GLU A 51 13.01 -3.29 13.82
N LEU A 52 12.02 -2.42 14.03
CA LEU A 52 12.16 -0.97 13.88
C LEU A 52 12.73 -0.26 15.11
N ASP A 53 12.93 -0.98 16.22
CA ASP A 53 13.32 -0.45 17.52
C ASP A 53 12.38 0.66 18.04
N ILE A 54 11.07 0.39 17.96
CA ILE A 54 10.00 1.26 18.44
C ILE A 54 8.98 0.47 19.27
N ASP A 55 8.19 1.17 20.08
CA ASP A 55 7.04 0.57 20.76
C ASP A 55 5.85 0.33 19.82
N LEU A 56 4.89 -0.48 20.27
CA LEU A 56 3.69 -0.78 19.49
C LEU A 56 2.82 0.45 19.22
N ASP A 57 2.75 1.38 20.17
CA ASP A 57 1.94 2.59 20.02
C ASP A 57 2.53 3.49 18.94
N SER A 58 3.85 3.65 18.91
CA SER A 58 4.57 4.34 17.84
C SER A 58 4.38 3.67 16.49
N TYR A 59 4.38 2.33 16.45
CA TYR A 59 4.08 1.57 15.23
C TYR A 59 2.66 1.83 14.73
N TYR A 60 1.66 1.76 15.61
CA TYR A 60 0.27 2.05 15.24
C TYR A 60 0.06 3.50 14.82
N ALA A 61 0.78 4.45 15.41
CA ALA A 61 0.76 5.84 14.97
C ALA A 61 1.29 5.99 13.53
N ILE A 62 2.34 5.24 13.14
CA ILE A 62 2.85 5.24 11.77
C ILE A 62 1.79 4.70 10.79
N LEU A 63 1.09 3.63 11.15
CA LEU A 63 0.02 3.07 10.32
C LEU A 63 -1.15 4.07 10.16
N GLN A 64 -1.49 4.79 11.24
CA GLN A 64 -2.55 5.80 11.23
C GLN A 64 -2.16 7.02 10.38
N ASP A 65 -0.94 7.53 10.52
CA ASP A 65 -0.40 8.63 9.71
C ASP A 65 -0.41 8.27 8.22
N ALA A 66 -0.07 7.03 7.91
CA ALA A 66 -0.08 6.51 6.55
C ALA A 66 -1.49 6.45 5.94
N SER A 67 -2.49 6.06 6.72
CA SER A 67 -3.88 5.99 6.25
C SER A 67 -4.50 7.37 6.00
N GLY A 68 -4.16 8.37 6.83
CA GLY A 68 -4.65 9.75 6.70
C GLY A 68 -4.06 10.49 5.49
N SER A 69 -2.91 10.08 5.02
CA SER A 69 -2.34 10.54 3.76
C SER A 69 -2.76 9.55 2.67
N ARG A 70 -3.18 10.02 1.49
CA ARG A 70 -3.51 9.18 0.33
C ARG A 70 -2.28 8.38 -0.19
N LEU A 71 -1.50 7.82 0.75
CA LEU A 71 -0.24 7.10 0.52
C LEU A 71 -0.42 5.77 -0.22
N PHE A 72 -1.65 5.37 -0.43
CA PHE A 72 -1.98 4.11 -1.09
C PHE A 72 -2.72 4.33 -2.40
N SER A 73 -2.30 5.36 -3.16
CA SER A 73 -2.57 5.31 -4.59
C SER A 73 -1.80 4.11 -5.16
N PHE A 74 -2.43 3.37 -6.02
CA PHE A 74 -1.80 2.28 -6.78
C PHE A 74 -0.53 2.77 -7.51
N ASP A 75 -0.50 4.06 -7.85
CA ASP A 75 0.63 4.76 -8.44
C ASP A 75 1.85 4.79 -7.50
N ASP A 76 1.67 4.92 -6.16
CA ASP A 76 2.77 4.90 -5.19
C ASP A 76 3.41 3.52 -5.02
N ILE A 77 2.68 2.45 -5.31
CA ILE A 77 3.23 1.09 -5.34
C ILE A 77 4.14 0.94 -6.57
N MET A 78 3.85 1.68 -7.63
CA MET A 78 4.57 1.69 -8.89
C MET A 78 5.71 2.71 -8.96
N GLU A 79 5.77 3.72 -8.06
CA GLU A 79 6.80 4.78 -8.01
C GLU A 79 8.21 4.30 -7.60
N GLY A 80 8.48 3.01 -7.71
CA GLY A 80 9.87 2.50 -7.72
C GLY A 80 10.56 2.64 -9.08
N ASP A 81 9.81 2.89 -10.15
CA ASP A 81 10.34 2.97 -11.51
C ASP A 81 9.69 4.16 -12.25
N ASP A 82 10.53 5.10 -12.72
CA ASP A 82 10.11 6.26 -13.54
C ASP A 82 9.31 5.87 -14.81
N SER A 83 9.36 4.59 -15.20
CA SER A 83 8.63 4.03 -16.33
C SER A 83 7.11 3.94 -16.12
N ALA A 84 6.61 3.89 -14.88
CA ALA A 84 5.17 3.77 -14.61
C ALA A 84 4.42 5.09 -14.85
N ILE A 85 5.10 6.23 -14.71
CA ILE A 85 4.53 7.55 -14.97
C ILE A 85 4.32 7.78 -16.48
N GLU A 86 5.18 7.21 -17.34
CA GLU A 86 5.02 7.27 -18.81
C GLU A 86 3.80 6.46 -19.28
N LEU A 87 3.47 5.33 -18.62
CA LEU A 87 2.28 4.52 -18.94
C LEU A 87 0.95 5.21 -18.61
N ALA A 88 0.93 6.08 -17.60
CA ALA A 88 -0.23 6.90 -17.27
C ALA A 88 -0.41 8.13 -18.18
N ALA A 89 0.64 8.52 -18.91
CA ALA A 89 0.66 9.72 -19.76
C ALA A 89 0.10 9.51 -21.18
N GLY A 90 -0.43 8.33 -21.53
CA GLY A 90 -1.32 8.18 -22.68
C GLY A 90 -0.64 7.96 -24.03
N GLU A 91 0.49 7.32 -24.11
CA GLU A 91 0.93 6.64 -25.34
C GLU A 91 0.20 5.31 -25.49
N LEU A 92 -0.19 4.97 -26.72
CA LEU A 92 -0.87 3.71 -27.04
C LEU A 92 -0.01 2.54 -26.55
N PRO A 93 -0.54 1.64 -25.68
CA PRO A 93 0.25 0.56 -25.12
C PRO A 93 0.80 -0.34 -26.22
N GLY A 94 2.12 -0.52 -26.24
CA GLY A 94 2.78 -1.46 -27.16
C GLY A 94 2.47 -2.91 -26.76
N PRO A 95 2.75 -3.90 -27.66
CA PRO A 95 2.53 -5.32 -27.37
C PRO A 95 3.30 -5.82 -26.13
N ALA A 96 4.44 -5.21 -25.80
CA ALA A 96 5.24 -5.54 -24.62
C ALA A 96 4.57 -5.08 -23.31
N ASP A 97 3.85 -3.96 -23.33
CA ASP A 97 3.19 -3.39 -22.15
C ASP A 97 2.01 -4.26 -21.68
N GLY A 98 1.33 -4.93 -22.61
CA GLY A 98 0.28 -5.90 -22.30
C GLY A 98 0.80 -7.10 -21.50
N LEU A 99 1.95 -7.64 -21.87
CA LEU A 99 2.60 -8.78 -21.18
C LEU A 99 3.09 -8.38 -19.78
N GLN A 100 3.64 -7.20 -19.62
CA GLN A 100 4.08 -6.68 -18.32
C GLN A 100 2.89 -6.47 -17.40
N ARG A 101 1.79 -5.87 -17.88
CA ARG A 101 0.55 -5.67 -17.11
C ARG A 101 -0.07 -6.98 -16.65
N ASP A 102 -0.14 -8.00 -17.52
CA ASP A 102 -0.70 -9.31 -17.17
C ASP A 102 0.19 -10.06 -16.19
N THR A 103 1.49 -9.90 -16.31
CA THR A 103 2.46 -10.48 -15.38
C THR A 103 2.36 -9.80 -14.02
N PHE A 104 2.29 -8.45 -13.98
CA PHE A 104 2.08 -7.69 -12.77
C PHE A 104 0.76 -8.05 -12.07
N LYS A 105 -0.37 -8.12 -12.80
CA LYS A 105 -1.67 -8.54 -12.24
C LYS A 105 -1.60 -9.92 -11.60
N ARG A 106 -0.90 -10.87 -12.22
CA ARG A 106 -0.70 -12.21 -11.65
C ARG A 106 0.13 -12.19 -10.37
N HIS A 107 1.18 -11.36 -10.30
CA HIS A 107 2.00 -11.20 -9.11
C HIS A 107 1.23 -10.50 -7.99
N LEU A 108 0.48 -9.46 -8.33
CA LEU A 108 -0.41 -8.77 -7.39
C LEU A 108 -1.47 -9.72 -6.83
N GLY A 109 -2.12 -10.52 -7.67
CA GLY A 109 -3.08 -11.54 -7.24
C GLY A 109 -2.46 -12.52 -6.24
N LYS A 110 -1.27 -13.06 -6.53
CA LYS A 110 -0.55 -13.95 -5.61
C LYS A 110 -0.16 -13.24 -4.30
N ALA A 111 0.25 -11.99 -4.38
CA ALA A 111 0.61 -11.22 -3.19
C ALA A 111 -0.61 -10.97 -2.29
N ILE A 112 -1.78 -10.69 -2.88
CA ILE A 112 -3.06 -10.54 -2.17
C ILE A 112 -3.51 -11.87 -1.57
N ASP A 113 -3.46 -12.96 -2.35
CA ASP A 113 -3.84 -14.30 -1.87
C ASP A 113 -3.01 -14.74 -0.66
N GLY A 114 -1.75 -14.35 -0.63
CA GLY A 114 -0.84 -14.63 0.48
C GLY A 114 -0.97 -13.70 1.69
N LEU A 115 -1.86 -12.70 1.68
CA LEU A 115 -2.07 -11.83 2.85
C LEU A 115 -2.73 -12.59 4.02
N PRO A 116 -2.46 -12.17 5.27
CA PRO A 116 -3.26 -12.61 6.42
C PRO A 116 -4.75 -12.39 6.18
N GLU A 117 -5.60 -13.33 6.62
CA GLU A 117 -7.04 -13.33 6.33
C GLU A 117 -7.74 -12.02 6.70
N ARG A 118 -7.36 -11.40 7.82
CA ARG A 118 -7.93 -10.11 8.23
C ARG A 118 -7.56 -8.96 7.30
N GLU A 119 -6.32 -8.95 6.80
CA GLU A 119 -5.85 -7.94 5.84
C GLU A 119 -6.58 -8.12 4.51
N LYS A 120 -6.67 -9.36 4.02
CA LYS A 120 -7.40 -9.71 2.80
C LYS A 120 -8.88 -9.31 2.88
N LEU A 121 -9.53 -9.63 4.00
CA LEU A 121 -10.94 -9.28 4.20
C LEU A 121 -11.18 -7.76 4.17
N VAL A 122 -10.33 -6.99 4.85
CA VAL A 122 -10.44 -5.51 4.85
C VAL A 122 -10.26 -4.95 3.44
N LEU A 123 -9.29 -5.45 2.66
CA LEU A 123 -9.10 -5.01 1.28
C LEU A 123 -10.31 -5.37 0.39
N ALA A 124 -10.85 -6.59 0.51
CA ALA A 124 -12.03 -7.00 -0.25
C ALA A 124 -13.25 -6.11 0.09
N LEU A 125 -13.54 -5.89 1.37
CA LEU A 125 -14.64 -5.02 1.78
C LEU A 125 -14.48 -3.57 1.31
N TYR A 126 -13.24 -3.07 1.24
CA TYR A 126 -12.96 -1.71 0.83
C TYR A 126 -13.01 -1.52 -0.69
N TYR A 127 -12.41 -2.43 -1.47
CA TYR A 127 -12.26 -2.29 -2.91
C TYR A 127 -13.35 -3.00 -3.73
N ASP A 128 -13.82 -4.16 -3.29
CA ASP A 128 -14.83 -4.93 -4.03
C ASP A 128 -16.25 -4.55 -3.61
N GLU A 129 -16.48 -4.35 -2.30
CA GLU A 129 -17.79 -3.98 -1.75
C GLU A 129 -17.96 -2.46 -1.58
N GLU A 130 -16.91 -1.67 -1.87
CA GLU A 130 -16.90 -0.20 -1.81
C GLU A 130 -17.32 0.38 -0.45
N LEU A 131 -17.13 -0.38 0.65
CA LEU A 131 -17.47 0.06 1.99
C LEU A 131 -16.45 1.06 2.54
N ASN A 132 -16.92 2.05 3.30
CA ASN A 132 -16.03 2.95 4.01
C ASN A 132 -15.45 2.28 5.29
N LEU A 133 -14.38 2.86 5.86
CA LEU A 133 -13.68 2.25 7.00
C LEU A 133 -14.57 2.05 8.23
N LYS A 134 -15.56 2.91 8.44
CA LYS A 134 -16.51 2.79 9.54
C LYS A 134 -17.45 1.60 9.33
N GLU A 135 -18.02 1.46 8.14
CA GLU A 135 -18.88 0.33 7.76
C GLU A 135 -18.13 -1.00 7.85
N ILE A 136 -16.88 -1.04 7.39
CA ILE A 136 -16.01 -2.21 7.56
C ILE A 136 -15.83 -2.52 9.03
N GLY A 137 -15.60 -1.50 9.88
CA GLY A 137 -15.48 -1.68 11.32
C GLY A 137 -16.71 -2.32 11.94
N GLU A 138 -17.91 -1.91 11.53
CA GLU A 138 -19.18 -2.50 11.94
C GLU A 138 -19.30 -3.96 11.51
N VAL A 139 -18.90 -4.29 10.27
CA VAL A 139 -18.93 -5.66 9.74
C VAL A 139 -18.00 -6.60 10.47
N ILE A 140 -16.76 -6.18 10.75
CA ILE A 140 -15.74 -7.05 11.35
C ILE A 140 -15.61 -6.90 12.89
N GLY A 141 -16.43 -6.03 13.49
CA GLY A 141 -16.50 -5.85 14.95
C GLY A 141 -15.30 -5.14 15.57
N VAL A 142 -14.72 -4.16 14.87
CA VAL A 142 -13.60 -3.35 15.38
C VAL A 142 -13.83 -1.85 15.12
N SER A 143 -13.02 -0.99 15.74
CA SER A 143 -13.10 0.44 15.49
C SER A 143 -12.61 0.82 14.09
N GLU A 144 -13.12 1.94 13.55
CA GLU A 144 -12.65 2.52 12.29
C GLU A 144 -11.12 2.72 12.28
N SER A 145 -10.55 3.20 13.39
CA SER A 145 -9.11 3.37 13.55
C SER A 145 -8.35 2.03 13.39
N ARG A 146 -8.91 0.93 13.91
CA ARG A 146 -8.30 -0.41 13.74
C ARG A 146 -8.40 -0.90 12.30
N VAL A 147 -9.51 -0.65 11.61
CA VAL A 147 -9.65 -0.95 10.17
C VAL A 147 -8.60 -0.18 9.37
N SER A 148 -8.45 1.10 9.65
CA SER A 148 -7.44 1.97 9.03
C SER A 148 -6.01 1.41 9.21
N GLN A 149 -5.67 0.95 10.42
CA GLN A 149 -4.38 0.32 10.70
C GLN A 149 -4.19 -0.98 9.88
N ILE A 150 -5.21 -1.85 9.84
CA ILE A 150 -5.16 -3.11 9.09
C ILE A 150 -5.00 -2.82 7.59
N HIS A 151 -5.74 -1.87 7.05
CA HIS A 151 -5.66 -1.44 5.65
C HIS A 151 -4.25 -0.94 5.30
N SER A 152 -3.70 -0.04 6.13
CA SER A 152 -2.34 0.48 5.95
C SER A 152 -1.28 -0.60 6.02
N GLN A 153 -1.42 -1.55 6.96
CA GLN A 153 -0.50 -2.67 7.10
C GLN A 153 -0.54 -3.59 5.88
N ALA A 154 -1.75 -3.91 5.38
CA ALA A 154 -1.93 -4.69 4.16
C ALA A 154 -1.23 -4.06 2.97
N ALA A 155 -1.40 -2.75 2.77
CA ALA A 155 -0.76 -2.01 1.68
C ALA A 155 0.78 -2.00 1.80
N MET A 156 1.32 -1.81 3.00
CA MET A 156 2.77 -1.88 3.23
C MET A 156 3.32 -3.29 2.98
N ARG A 157 2.58 -4.34 3.34
CA ARG A 157 2.95 -5.73 3.06
C ARG A 157 2.92 -6.04 1.57
N LEU A 158 1.90 -5.59 0.85
CA LEU A 158 1.84 -5.72 -0.61
C LEU A 158 3.02 -5.02 -1.26
N ARG A 159 3.34 -3.79 -0.84
CA ARG A 159 4.51 -3.07 -1.33
C ARG A 159 5.82 -3.82 -1.07
N ALA A 160 5.98 -4.40 0.12
CA ALA A 160 7.16 -5.19 0.45
C ALA A 160 7.32 -6.40 -0.49
N ARG A 161 6.24 -7.12 -0.76
CA ARG A 161 6.23 -8.31 -1.62
C ARG A 161 6.40 -7.97 -3.11
N LEU A 162 5.80 -6.88 -3.55
CA LEU A 162 5.91 -6.42 -4.94
C LEU A 162 7.27 -5.78 -5.26
N SER A 163 8.00 -5.28 -4.25
CA SER A 163 9.35 -4.72 -4.43
C SER A 163 10.38 -5.76 -4.90
N GLU A 164 10.07 -7.05 -4.85
CA GLU A 164 10.92 -8.12 -5.39
C GLU A 164 10.73 -8.33 -6.88
N TRP A 165 9.75 -7.66 -7.47
CA TRP A 165 9.39 -7.83 -8.86
C TRP A 165 10.08 -6.81 -9.80
N ASN A 166 10.73 -5.77 -9.27
CA ASN A 166 11.50 -4.78 -10.04
C ASN A 166 12.93 -5.26 -10.29
#